data_c2bae065c3cd21e2cf0317ae5e8cb467
#
_entry.id   c2bae065c3cd21e2cf0317ae5e8cb467
#
_cell.length_a   1.000
_cell.length_b   1.000
_cell.length_c   1.000
_cell.angle_alpha   90.00
_cell.angle_beta   90.00
_cell.angle_gamma   90.00
#
_symmetry.space_group_name_H-M   'P 1'
#
loop_
_entity.id
_entity.type
_entity.pdbx_description
1 polymer ?
#
loop_
_entity_poly.entity_id
_entity_poly.type
_entity_poly.pdbx_seq_one_letter_code
_entity_poly.pdbx_strand_id
1 'polypeptide(L)'
;NGPAGANEHLDAVDGRYWLRLEWRALARALRERGDLRTQAVRDALAFRQARHTRYPDKVESERVLYILEGLASYTQTVLVAPSRTDAIARGLELLAGAEGGESFVRTFTYNSGPAYGLLLDAASPGWPRMVRGSDDPPAMLMRALGIQPVADAAAAAARYGGAELHAAEEQREQRRQAR
;
A
#
# COMPACT_ATOMS: atom_id res chain seq x y z
N ASN A 1 -1.60 13.73 16.28
CA ASN A 1 -3.01 13.43 16.05
C ASN A 1 -3.46 14.20 14.80
N GLY A 2 -3.54 13.54 13.64
CA GLY A 2 -4.20 14.10 12.47
C GLY A 2 -5.68 14.38 12.78
N PRO A 3 -6.33 15.28 12.03
CA PRO A 3 -7.73 15.60 12.26
C PRO A 3 -8.58 14.32 12.19
N ALA A 4 -9.53 14.19 13.11
CA ALA A 4 -10.50 13.11 13.08
C ALA A 4 -11.18 13.12 11.69
N GLY A 5 -11.25 11.98 11.03
CA GLY A 5 -11.85 11.86 9.69
C GLY A 5 -10.90 11.99 8.50
N ALA A 6 -9.59 12.25 8.70
CA ALA A 6 -8.67 12.48 7.59
C ALA A 6 -8.66 11.37 6.53
N ASN A 7 -8.78 10.09 6.93
CA ASN A 7 -8.72 8.94 6.04
C ASN A 7 -9.93 7.99 6.17
N GLU A 8 -11.09 8.47 6.58
CA GLU A 8 -12.32 7.67 6.73
C GLU A 8 -12.72 6.91 5.46
N HIS A 9 -12.36 7.43 4.29
CA HIS A 9 -12.57 6.77 3.00
C HIS A 9 -11.96 5.36 2.95
N LEU A 10 -10.92 5.07 3.75
CA LEU A 10 -10.28 3.76 3.81
C LEU A 10 -11.14 2.71 4.54
N ASP A 11 -12.23 3.11 5.19
CA ASP A 11 -13.22 2.20 5.76
C ASP A 11 -14.49 2.08 4.91
N ALA A 12 -14.61 2.86 3.83
CA ALA A 12 -15.63 2.68 2.79
C ALA A 12 -15.32 1.46 1.90
N VAL A 13 -16.34 0.89 1.26
CA VAL A 13 -16.21 -0.30 0.39
C VAL A 13 -15.10 -0.11 -0.65
N ASP A 14 -15.18 0.94 -1.46
CA ASP A 14 -14.20 1.21 -2.52
C ASP A 14 -12.80 1.48 -1.96
N GLY A 15 -12.70 2.24 -0.86
CA GLY A 15 -11.42 2.56 -0.22
C GLY A 15 -10.71 1.30 0.29
N ARG A 16 -11.45 0.43 0.98
CA ARG A 16 -10.97 -0.87 1.46
C ARG A 16 -10.58 -1.79 0.31
N TYR A 17 -11.42 -1.86 -0.72
CA TYR A 17 -11.20 -2.68 -1.90
C TYR A 17 -9.87 -2.36 -2.58
N TRP A 18 -9.68 -1.09 -2.98
CA TRP A 18 -8.46 -0.67 -3.66
C TRP A 18 -7.22 -0.78 -2.79
N LEU A 19 -7.33 -0.49 -1.50
CA LEU A 19 -6.20 -0.61 -0.56
C LEU A 19 -5.77 -2.08 -0.38
N ARG A 20 -6.71 -3.01 -0.24
CA ARG A 20 -6.38 -4.44 -0.12
C ARG A 20 -5.77 -5.01 -1.39
N LEU A 21 -6.24 -4.59 -2.56
CA LEU A 21 -5.60 -4.95 -3.84
C LEU A 21 -4.16 -4.40 -3.92
N GLU A 22 -3.95 -3.16 -3.49
CA GLU A 22 -2.60 -2.57 -3.38
C GLU A 22 -1.70 -3.44 -2.48
N TRP A 23 -2.17 -3.85 -1.32
CA TRP A 23 -1.41 -4.72 -0.41
C TRP A 23 -1.07 -6.08 -1.02
N ARG A 24 -2.00 -6.71 -1.70
CA ARG A 24 -1.77 -7.99 -2.41
C ARG A 24 -0.73 -7.84 -3.51
N ALA A 25 -0.78 -6.75 -4.25
CA ALA A 25 0.19 -6.46 -5.28
C ALA A 25 1.58 -6.14 -4.70
N LEU A 26 1.67 -5.37 -3.61
CA LEU A 26 2.92 -5.14 -2.88
C LEU A 26 3.50 -6.44 -2.32
N ALA A 27 2.68 -7.31 -1.75
CA ALA A 27 3.13 -8.62 -1.27
C ALA A 27 3.69 -9.48 -2.40
N ARG A 28 3.07 -9.45 -3.58
CA ARG A 28 3.61 -10.10 -4.77
C ARG A 28 4.93 -9.48 -5.20
N ALA A 29 5.03 -8.15 -5.25
CA ALA A 29 6.25 -7.45 -5.61
C ALA A 29 7.44 -7.78 -4.68
N LEU A 30 7.19 -7.99 -3.39
CA LEU A 30 8.23 -8.41 -2.43
C LEU A 30 8.71 -9.85 -2.66
N ARG A 31 7.83 -10.75 -3.13
CA ARG A 31 8.16 -12.16 -3.41
C ARG A 31 8.84 -12.35 -4.75
N GLU A 32 8.48 -11.57 -5.75
CA GLU A 32 8.92 -11.72 -7.14
C GLU A 32 10.21 -10.96 -7.44
N ARG A 33 10.78 -11.22 -8.63
CA ARG A 33 11.96 -10.53 -9.17
C ARG A 33 11.75 -10.17 -10.63
N GLY A 34 12.61 -9.31 -11.17
CA GLY A 34 12.58 -8.92 -12.59
C GLY A 34 11.22 -8.37 -13.02
N ASP A 35 10.75 -8.79 -14.18
CA ASP A 35 9.53 -8.29 -14.81
C ASP A 35 8.27 -8.57 -13.99
N LEU A 36 8.22 -9.71 -13.29
CA LEU A 36 7.08 -10.04 -12.42
C LEU A 36 6.98 -9.07 -11.23
N ARG A 37 8.11 -8.69 -10.63
CA ARG A 37 8.16 -7.64 -9.60
C ARG A 37 7.68 -6.30 -10.17
N THR A 38 8.23 -5.91 -11.33
CA THR A 38 7.87 -4.64 -11.98
C THR A 38 6.39 -4.58 -12.31
N GLN A 39 5.83 -5.69 -12.82
CA GLN A 39 4.39 -5.78 -13.07
C GLN A 39 3.57 -5.62 -11.79
N ALA A 40 3.96 -6.30 -10.70
CA ALA A 40 3.26 -6.20 -9.42
C ALA A 40 3.33 -4.79 -8.82
N VAL A 41 4.46 -4.08 -8.97
CA VAL A 41 4.57 -2.67 -8.56
C VAL A 41 3.65 -1.78 -9.40
N ARG A 42 3.59 -1.98 -10.72
CA ARG A 42 2.65 -1.23 -11.60
C ARG A 42 1.20 -1.43 -11.18
N ASP A 43 0.84 -2.67 -10.84
CA ASP A 43 -0.51 -3.01 -10.36
C ASP A 43 -0.81 -2.31 -9.02
N ALA A 44 0.11 -2.36 -8.05
CA ALA A 44 -0.05 -1.69 -6.76
C ALA A 44 -0.27 -0.18 -6.93
N LEU A 45 0.55 0.47 -7.76
CA LEU A 45 0.42 1.90 -8.07
C LEU A 45 -0.90 2.22 -8.78
N ALA A 46 -1.40 1.33 -9.65
CA ALA A 46 -2.69 1.50 -10.33
C ALA A 46 -3.87 1.43 -9.33
N PHE A 47 -3.82 0.51 -8.37
CA PHE A 47 -4.84 0.41 -7.32
C PHE A 47 -4.84 1.63 -6.40
N ARG A 48 -3.66 2.12 -6.05
CA ARG A 48 -3.53 3.38 -5.32
C ARG A 48 -4.09 4.55 -6.14
N GLN A 49 -3.78 4.65 -7.42
CA GLN A 49 -4.30 5.69 -8.30
C GLN A 49 -5.82 5.61 -8.44
N ALA A 50 -6.40 4.42 -8.60
CA ALA A 50 -7.85 4.23 -8.64
C ALA A 50 -8.52 4.74 -7.36
N ARG A 51 -7.94 4.45 -6.18
CA ARG A 51 -8.41 4.99 -4.90
C ARG A 51 -8.30 6.52 -4.88
N HIS A 52 -7.18 7.10 -5.30
CA HIS A 52 -6.97 8.55 -5.34
C HIS A 52 -7.91 9.26 -6.33
N THR A 53 -8.24 8.62 -7.46
CA THR A 53 -9.24 9.14 -8.39
C THR A 53 -10.63 9.16 -7.77
N ARG A 54 -10.96 8.16 -6.96
CA ARG A 54 -12.24 8.06 -6.25
C ARG A 54 -12.35 9.04 -5.08
N TYR A 55 -11.21 9.36 -4.43
CA TYR A 55 -11.13 10.21 -3.24
C TYR A 55 -10.01 11.27 -3.39
N PRO A 56 -10.15 12.22 -4.32
CA PRO A 56 -9.06 13.15 -4.65
C PRO A 56 -8.70 14.10 -3.50
N ASP A 57 -9.64 14.40 -2.63
CA ASP A 57 -9.43 15.23 -1.43
C ASP A 57 -8.63 14.51 -0.32
N LYS A 58 -8.40 13.20 -0.43
CA LYS A 58 -7.68 12.39 0.55
C LYS A 58 -6.21 12.11 0.20
N VAL A 59 -5.79 12.43 -1.00
CA VAL A 59 -4.43 12.16 -1.50
C VAL A 59 -3.35 12.72 -0.58
N GLU A 60 -3.50 13.96 -0.15
CA GLU A 60 -2.52 14.63 0.69
C GLU A 60 -2.49 14.03 2.10
N SER A 61 -3.62 13.68 2.68
CA SER A 61 -3.67 13.08 4.01
C SER A 61 -3.03 11.68 4.03
N GLU A 62 -3.23 10.87 2.97
CA GLU A 62 -2.50 9.60 2.81
C GLU A 62 -1.00 9.83 2.67
N ARG A 63 -0.57 10.77 1.83
CA ARG A 63 0.84 11.09 1.62
C ARG A 63 1.55 11.47 2.93
N VAL A 64 0.93 12.36 3.70
CA VAL A 64 1.50 12.81 4.99
C VAL A 64 1.70 11.63 5.93
N LEU A 65 0.73 10.70 6.01
CA LEU A 65 0.87 9.51 6.87
C LEU A 65 1.96 8.55 6.36
N TYR A 66 2.19 8.44 5.05
CA TYR A 66 3.34 7.65 4.54
C TYR A 66 4.67 8.23 5.02
N ILE A 67 4.81 9.55 5.08
CA ILE A 67 6.02 10.20 5.57
C ILE A 67 6.17 10.06 7.08
N LEU A 68 5.11 10.24 7.85
CA LEU A 68 5.17 10.21 9.32
C LEU A 68 5.22 8.78 9.87
N GLU A 69 4.28 7.96 9.48
CA GLU A 69 4.05 6.63 10.08
C GLU A 69 4.65 5.51 9.23
N GLY A 70 4.55 5.64 7.91
CA GLY A 70 5.06 4.63 6.97
C GLY A 70 6.59 4.53 7.00
N LEU A 71 7.30 5.65 7.06
CA LEU A 71 8.76 5.65 7.21
C LEU A 71 9.20 5.16 8.59
N ALA A 72 8.46 5.48 9.64
CA ALA A 72 8.77 4.98 10.98
C ALA A 72 8.62 3.44 11.02
N SER A 73 7.54 2.90 10.45
CA SER A 73 7.33 1.47 10.37
C SER A 73 8.37 0.75 9.49
N TYR A 74 8.74 1.33 8.35
CA TYR A 74 9.84 0.83 7.51
C TYR A 74 11.16 0.81 8.29
N THR A 75 11.51 1.91 8.95
CA THR A 75 12.75 2.02 9.74
C THR A 75 12.78 0.95 10.83
N GLN A 76 11.70 0.79 11.58
CA GLN A 76 11.59 -0.27 12.58
C GLN A 76 11.79 -1.65 11.96
N THR A 77 11.11 -1.93 10.84
CA THR A 77 11.20 -3.23 10.14
C THR A 77 12.63 -3.56 9.76
N VAL A 78 13.38 -2.59 9.21
CA VAL A 78 14.77 -2.81 8.78
C VAL A 78 15.74 -2.91 9.97
N LEU A 79 15.54 -2.10 11.02
CA LEU A 79 16.45 -2.09 12.17
C LEU A 79 16.35 -3.33 13.05
N VAL A 80 15.15 -3.93 13.15
CA VAL A 80 14.99 -5.14 13.99
C VAL A 80 15.24 -6.44 13.23
N ALA A 81 15.27 -6.41 11.91
CA ALA A 81 15.50 -7.60 11.09
C ALA A 81 16.98 -7.96 11.02
N PRO A 82 17.36 -9.24 11.32
CA PRO A 82 18.76 -9.69 11.24
C PRO A 82 19.33 -9.64 9.82
N SER A 83 18.49 -9.75 8.81
CA SER A 83 18.86 -9.73 7.40
C SER A 83 17.80 -9.05 6.52
N ARG A 84 18.19 -8.76 5.26
CA ARG A 84 17.21 -8.28 4.26
C ARG A 84 16.07 -9.29 4.02
N THR A 85 16.38 -10.57 4.04
CA THR A 85 15.36 -11.62 3.88
C THR A 85 14.35 -11.58 5.01
N ASP A 86 14.83 -11.40 6.25
CA ASP A 86 13.95 -11.27 7.42
C ASP A 86 13.12 -9.99 7.38
N ALA A 87 13.69 -8.87 6.91
CA ALA A 87 12.95 -7.64 6.70
C ALA A 87 11.81 -7.82 5.68
N ILE A 88 12.08 -8.52 4.56
CA ILE A 88 11.05 -8.84 3.56
C ILE A 88 9.98 -9.76 4.16
N ALA A 89 10.37 -10.80 4.89
CA ALA A 89 9.42 -11.69 5.58
C ALA A 89 8.52 -10.90 6.52
N ARG A 90 9.09 -9.99 7.30
CA ARG A 90 8.33 -9.10 8.20
C ARG A 90 7.37 -8.19 7.44
N GLY A 91 7.79 -7.59 6.33
CA GLY A 91 6.92 -6.78 5.47
C GLY A 91 5.73 -7.59 4.92
N LEU A 92 5.96 -8.83 4.53
CA LEU A 92 4.90 -9.76 4.08
C LEU A 92 3.93 -10.12 5.20
N GLU A 93 4.41 -10.35 6.42
CA GLU A 93 3.56 -10.61 7.60
C GLU A 93 2.66 -9.41 7.93
N LEU A 94 3.21 -8.18 7.87
CA LEU A 94 2.45 -6.96 8.10
C LEU A 94 1.31 -6.81 7.09
N LEU A 95 1.59 -7.02 5.79
CA LEU A 95 0.56 -6.96 4.75
C LEU A 95 -0.51 -8.04 4.92
N ALA A 96 -0.11 -9.28 5.21
CA ALA A 96 -1.05 -10.39 5.41
C ALA A 96 -1.94 -10.19 6.65
N GLY A 97 -1.35 -9.74 7.76
CA GLY A 97 -2.07 -9.47 8.99
C GLY A 97 -3.06 -8.31 8.86
N ALA A 98 -2.75 -7.33 8.00
CA ALA A 98 -3.60 -6.18 7.75
C ALA A 98 -4.92 -6.52 7.05
N GLU A 99 -4.95 -7.55 6.20
CA GLU A 99 -6.13 -7.89 5.39
C GLU A 99 -7.39 -8.19 6.23
N GLY A 100 -7.24 -8.73 7.42
CA GLY A 100 -8.33 -9.02 8.36
C GLY A 100 -8.80 -7.83 9.20
N GLY A 101 -8.15 -6.68 9.11
CA GLY A 101 -8.42 -5.51 9.95
C GLY A 101 -9.84 -4.97 9.85
N GLU A 102 -10.38 -4.48 10.97
CA GLU A 102 -11.71 -3.87 10.99
C GLU A 102 -11.69 -2.43 10.45
N SER A 103 -10.64 -1.66 10.73
CA SER A 103 -10.46 -0.30 10.24
C SER A 103 -9.04 -0.11 9.71
N PHE A 104 -8.90 0.65 8.63
CA PHE A 104 -7.63 0.96 7.98
C PHE A 104 -7.21 2.43 8.13
N VAL A 105 -8.07 3.27 8.66
CA VAL A 105 -7.93 4.74 8.73
C VAL A 105 -6.59 5.20 9.30
N ARG A 106 -6.08 4.48 10.31
CA ARG A 106 -4.82 4.82 11.00
C ARG A 106 -3.69 3.83 10.77
N THR A 107 -4.00 2.64 10.27
CA THR A 107 -3.04 1.52 10.26
C THR A 107 -2.48 1.22 8.88
N PHE A 108 -3.05 1.75 7.81
CA PHE A 108 -2.70 1.36 6.45
C PHE A 108 -1.22 1.60 6.12
N THR A 109 -0.63 2.70 6.59
CA THR A 109 0.77 3.02 6.32
C THR A 109 1.75 2.20 7.15
N TYR A 110 1.36 1.74 8.34
CA TYR A 110 2.17 0.79 9.13
C TYR A 110 2.38 -0.53 8.39
N ASN A 111 1.42 -0.91 7.55
CA ASN A 111 1.44 -2.16 6.80
C ASN A 111 2.11 -2.00 5.44
N SER A 112 1.79 -0.95 4.69
CA SER A 112 2.31 -0.72 3.33
C SER A 112 3.63 0.07 3.28
N GLY A 113 3.91 0.90 4.29
CA GLY A 113 5.16 1.66 4.38
C GLY A 113 6.42 0.80 4.30
N PRO A 114 6.54 -0.28 5.10
CA PRO A 114 7.65 -1.22 4.99
C PRO A 114 7.80 -1.83 3.60
N ALA A 115 6.70 -2.20 2.94
CA ALA A 115 6.74 -2.77 1.61
C ALA A 115 7.29 -1.78 0.57
N TYR A 116 6.81 -0.55 0.56
CA TYR A 116 7.34 0.50 -0.32
C TYR A 116 8.81 0.80 -0.03
N GLY A 117 9.19 0.91 1.24
CA GLY A 117 10.57 1.13 1.64
C GLY A 117 11.53 0.03 1.19
N LEU A 118 11.15 -1.23 1.38
CA LEU A 118 11.94 -2.39 0.96
C LEU A 118 12.06 -2.50 -0.57
N LEU A 119 11.03 -2.12 -1.31
CA LEU A 119 11.08 -2.04 -2.77
C LEU A 119 11.98 -0.88 -3.24
N LEU A 120 11.93 0.26 -2.54
CA LEU A 120 12.83 1.40 -2.78
C LEU A 120 14.29 1.05 -2.49
N ASP A 121 14.60 0.26 -1.47
CA ASP A 121 15.96 -0.22 -1.21
C ASP A 121 16.56 -0.95 -2.40
N ALA A 122 15.73 -1.69 -3.15
CA ALA A 122 16.16 -2.39 -4.33
C ALA A 122 16.27 -1.49 -5.58
N ALA A 123 15.40 -0.49 -5.70
CA ALA A 123 15.28 0.36 -6.88
C ALA A 123 16.17 1.60 -6.82
N SER A 124 16.42 2.14 -5.63
CA SER A 124 17.18 3.38 -5.39
C SER A 124 17.98 3.28 -4.09
N PRO A 125 19.11 2.55 -4.08
CA PRO A 125 19.95 2.41 -2.88
C PRO A 125 20.30 3.78 -2.30
N GLY A 126 20.15 3.93 -0.97
CA GLY A 126 20.42 5.19 -0.26
C GLY A 126 19.25 6.19 -0.25
N TRP A 127 18.10 5.86 -0.79
CA TRP A 127 16.89 6.69 -0.79
C TRP A 127 16.51 7.28 0.59
N PRO A 128 16.72 6.59 1.74
CA PRO A 128 16.36 7.16 3.03
C PRO A 128 17.10 8.45 3.39
N ARG A 129 18.29 8.67 2.79
CA ARG A 129 19.06 9.90 2.97
C ARG A 129 18.55 11.06 2.11
N MET A 130 17.73 10.79 1.13
CA MET A 130 17.25 11.76 0.14
C MET A 130 15.78 12.14 0.37
N VAL A 131 15.03 11.35 1.13
CA VAL A 131 13.60 11.56 1.36
C VAL A 131 13.35 12.86 2.14
N ARG A 132 12.34 13.61 1.72
CA ARG A 132 11.91 14.88 2.32
C ARG A 132 10.46 14.78 2.77
N GLY A 133 10.03 15.67 3.65
CA GLY A 133 8.65 15.72 4.13
C GLY A 133 7.60 15.96 3.04
N SER A 134 8.01 16.52 1.90
CA SER A 134 7.14 16.73 0.73
C SER A 134 7.07 15.54 -0.23
N ASP A 135 7.89 14.50 -0.02
CA ASP A 135 7.92 13.34 -0.90
C ASP A 135 6.74 12.39 -0.66
N ASP A 136 6.58 11.45 -1.58
CA ASP A 136 5.62 10.36 -1.55
C ASP A 136 6.36 9.07 -1.90
N PRO A 137 6.61 8.14 -0.95
CA PRO A 137 7.36 6.92 -1.20
C PRO A 137 6.86 6.07 -2.38
N PRO A 138 5.54 5.87 -2.59
CA PRO A 138 5.01 5.25 -3.81
C PRO A 138 5.43 5.96 -5.10
N ALA A 139 5.35 7.29 -5.13
CA ALA A 139 5.79 8.07 -6.29
C ALA A 139 7.30 8.03 -6.50
N MET A 140 8.09 7.98 -5.41
CA MET A 140 9.54 7.76 -5.49
C MET A 140 9.87 6.42 -6.13
N LEU A 141 9.16 5.35 -5.74
CA LEU A 141 9.33 4.02 -6.33
C LEU A 141 9.01 4.00 -7.82
N MET A 142 7.91 4.64 -8.21
CA MET A 142 7.53 4.79 -9.62
C MET A 142 8.65 5.45 -10.45
N ARG A 143 9.21 6.56 -9.95
CA ARG A 143 10.33 7.26 -10.61
C ARG A 143 11.60 6.41 -10.66
N ALA A 144 11.96 5.76 -9.55
CA ALA A 144 13.17 4.95 -9.44
C ALA A 144 13.17 3.77 -10.43
N LEU A 145 12.01 3.20 -10.70
CA LEU A 145 11.84 2.12 -11.67
C LEU A 145 11.59 2.59 -13.11
N GLY A 146 11.37 3.89 -13.34
CA GLY A 146 11.03 4.44 -14.66
C GLY A 146 9.72 3.88 -15.22
N ILE A 147 8.75 3.60 -14.35
CA ILE A 147 7.47 2.94 -14.72
C ILE A 147 6.29 3.89 -14.58
N GLN A 148 5.18 3.49 -15.23
CA GLN A 148 3.86 4.07 -15.02
C GLN A 148 2.91 3.01 -14.46
N PRO A 149 1.87 3.38 -13.71
CA PRO A 149 0.81 2.46 -13.33
C PRO A 149 0.17 1.83 -14.58
N VAL A 150 -0.40 0.63 -14.43
CA VAL A 150 -1.21 0.05 -15.51
C VAL A 150 -2.44 0.92 -15.75
N ALA A 151 -2.85 1.06 -17.01
CA ALA A 151 -3.96 1.95 -17.38
C ALA A 151 -5.32 1.43 -16.87
N ASP A 152 -5.50 0.10 -16.84
CA ASP A 152 -6.75 -0.55 -16.42
C ASP A 152 -6.56 -1.27 -15.07
N ALA A 153 -6.83 -0.57 -14.00
CA ALA A 153 -6.77 -1.12 -12.64
C ALA A 153 -7.84 -2.21 -12.41
N ALA A 154 -9.00 -2.10 -13.05
CA ALA A 154 -10.07 -3.09 -12.90
C ALA A 154 -9.66 -4.43 -13.53
N ALA A 155 -9.08 -4.41 -14.74
CA ALA A 155 -8.53 -5.61 -15.36
C ALA A 155 -7.36 -6.19 -14.53
N ALA A 156 -6.50 -5.35 -13.97
CA ALA A 156 -5.42 -5.78 -13.09
C ALA A 156 -5.92 -6.48 -11.82
N ALA A 157 -7.06 -6.07 -11.28
CA ALA A 157 -7.65 -6.62 -10.06
C ALA A 157 -7.92 -8.13 -10.14
N ALA A 158 -8.21 -8.66 -11.35
CA ALA A 158 -8.42 -10.09 -11.55
C ALA A 158 -7.22 -10.95 -11.10
N ARG A 159 -6.00 -10.43 -11.23
CA ARG A 159 -4.76 -11.13 -10.79
C ARG A 159 -4.65 -11.28 -9.28
N TYR A 160 -5.48 -10.57 -8.51
CA TYR A 160 -5.43 -10.45 -7.05
C TYR A 160 -6.76 -10.84 -6.39
N GLY A 161 -7.64 -11.55 -7.11
CA GLY A 161 -8.94 -11.99 -6.58
C GLY A 161 -9.92 -10.83 -6.41
N GLY A 162 -9.92 -9.87 -7.35
CA GLY A 162 -10.70 -8.63 -7.22
C GLY A 162 -12.20 -8.84 -7.11
N ALA A 163 -12.80 -9.76 -7.85
CA ALA A 163 -14.24 -10.00 -7.81
C ALA A 163 -14.71 -10.52 -6.44
N GLU A 164 -14.02 -11.52 -5.90
CA GLU A 164 -14.33 -12.11 -4.60
C GLU A 164 -14.09 -11.08 -3.47
N LEU A 165 -13.02 -10.29 -3.61
CA LEU A 165 -12.70 -9.25 -2.65
C LEU A 165 -13.77 -8.15 -2.61
N HIS A 166 -14.24 -7.70 -3.77
CA HIS A 166 -15.30 -6.70 -3.86
C HIS A 166 -16.60 -7.20 -3.20
N ALA A 167 -17.02 -8.40 -3.54
CA ALA A 167 -18.20 -9.02 -2.93
C ALA A 167 -18.07 -9.16 -1.40
N ALA A 168 -16.88 -9.50 -0.91
CA ALA A 168 -16.61 -9.59 0.52
C ALA A 168 -16.71 -8.24 1.24
N GLU A 169 -16.24 -7.15 0.62
CA GLU A 169 -16.34 -5.80 1.19
C GLU A 169 -17.80 -5.29 1.19
N GLU A 170 -18.58 -5.59 0.14
CA GLU A 170 -20.01 -5.27 0.11
C GLU A 170 -20.78 -6.00 1.23
N GLN A 171 -20.54 -7.30 1.41
CA GLN A 171 -21.15 -8.08 2.49
C GLN A 171 -20.75 -7.56 3.89
N ARG A 172 -19.49 -7.13 4.03
CA ARG A 172 -19.02 -6.53 5.28
C ARG A 172 -19.78 -5.24 5.58
N GLU A 173 -19.94 -4.38 4.60
CA GLU A 173 -20.67 -3.12 4.75
C GLU A 173 -22.14 -3.37 5.12
N GLN A 174 -22.80 -4.31 4.46
CA GLN A 174 -24.17 -4.72 4.80
C GLN A 174 -24.29 -5.18 6.26
N ARG A 175 -23.34 -6.00 6.72
CA ARG A 175 -23.32 -6.44 8.13
C ARG A 175 -23.07 -5.30 9.12
N ARG A 176 -22.28 -4.29 8.73
CA ARG A 176 -22.03 -3.10 9.55
C ARG A 176 -23.29 -2.23 9.69
N GLN A 177 -24.04 -2.08 8.60
CA GLN A 177 -25.29 -1.29 8.58
C GLN A 177 -26.45 -1.97 9.32
N ALA A 178 -26.41 -3.30 9.47
CA ALA A 178 -27.42 -4.08 10.15
C ALA A 178 -27.25 -4.16 11.68
N ARG A 179 -26.18 -3.58 12.22
CA ARG A 179 -25.89 -3.50 13.67
C ARG A 179 -26.34 -2.19 14.27
#